data_6ad0b44fdac51b0a1e17fea61992fc91
#
_entry.id   6ad0b44fdac51b0a1e17fea61992fc91
#
_cell.length_a   1.000
_cell.length_b   1.000
_cell.length_c   1.000
_cell.angle_alpha   90.00
_cell.angle_beta   90.00
_cell.angle_gamma   90.00
#
_symmetry.space_group_name_H-M   'P 1'
#
loop_
_entity.id
_entity.type
_entity.pdbx_description
1 polymer ?
#
loop_
_entity_poly.entity_id
_entity_poly.type
_entity_poly.pdbx_seq_one_letter_code
_entity_poly.pdbx_strand_id
1 'polypeptide(L)'
;METYVGLDVSQKSTMVCVIDGDGNPVWRGTVASDPQAIDSIIRQQAPGVRRVGMETGPLAVWFYHGLRERGVPVDCIQRVGRDS
;
A
#
# COMPACT_ATOMS: atom_id res chain seq x y z
N MET A 1 3.28 4.71 -17.53
CA MET A 1 3.23 3.28 -17.20
C MET A 1 2.39 3.09 -15.95
N GLU A 2 1.47 2.14 -15.99
CA GLU A 2 0.60 1.88 -14.84
C GLU A 2 1.35 1.06 -13.81
N THR A 3 1.25 1.47 -12.57
CA THR A 3 1.84 0.75 -11.46
C THR A 3 0.79 0.52 -10.38
N TYR A 4 1.01 -0.53 -9.61
CA TYR A 4 0.15 -0.90 -8.49
C TYR A 4 1.03 -1.13 -7.29
N VAL A 5 0.51 -0.85 -6.12
CA VAL A 5 1.27 -0.98 -4.87
C VAL A 5 0.51 -1.88 -3.92
N GLY A 6 1.23 -2.82 -3.32
CA GLY A 6 0.70 -3.66 -2.26
C GLY A 6 1.37 -3.31 -0.94
N LEU A 7 0.59 -3.14 0.09
CA LEU A 7 1.07 -2.82 1.42
C LEU A 7 0.77 -3.96 2.38
N ASP A 8 1.81 -4.42 3.07
CA ASP A 8 1.67 -5.40 4.15
C ASP A 8 2.05 -4.69 5.43
N VAL A 9 1.03 -4.23 6.16
CA VAL A 9 1.21 -3.35 7.31
C VAL A 9 1.35 -4.16 8.59
N SER A 10 2.39 -3.86 9.37
CA SER A 10 2.52 -4.38 10.71
C SER A 10 2.77 -3.22 11.67
N GLN A 11 2.91 -3.52 12.95
CA GLN A 11 2.97 -2.45 13.95
C GLN A 11 4.15 -1.52 13.75
N LYS A 12 5.30 -2.06 13.40
CA LYS A 12 6.53 -1.27 13.34
C LYS A 12 6.91 -0.88 11.93
N SER A 13 6.63 -1.75 10.98
CA SER A 13 7.07 -1.53 9.62
C SER A 13 6.04 -2.01 8.64
N THR A 14 6.11 -1.48 7.43
CA THR A 14 5.21 -1.85 6.35
C THR A 14 6.07 -2.26 5.16
N MET A 15 5.79 -3.44 4.62
CA MET A 15 6.43 -3.86 3.40
C MET A 15 5.67 -3.28 2.21
N VAL A 16 6.40 -2.64 1.32
CA VAL A 16 5.81 -2.00 0.14
C VAL A 16 6.31 -2.77 -1.08
N CYS A 17 5.38 -3.20 -1.90
CA CYS A 17 5.72 -3.89 -3.14
C CYS A 17 5.08 -3.13 -4.30
N VAL A 18 5.90 -2.70 -5.25
CA VAL A 18 5.43 -2.00 -6.44
C VAL A 18 5.52 -2.96 -7.62
N ILE A 19 4.42 -3.10 -8.34
CA ILE A 19 4.38 -3.97 -9.52
C ILE A 19 3.89 -3.15 -10.71
N ASP A 20 4.26 -3.60 -11.91
CA ASP A 20 3.78 -2.96 -13.14
C ASP A 20 2.48 -3.59 -13.60
N GLY A 21 1.98 -3.13 -14.74
CA GLY A 21 0.72 -3.61 -15.28
C GLY A 21 0.73 -5.07 -15.68
N ASP A 22 1.91 -5.65 -15.85
CA ASP A 22 2.05 -7.07 -16.21
C ASP A 22 2.24 -7.95 -14.98
N GLY A 23 2.25 -7.35 -13.79
CA GLY A 23 2.42 -8.11 -12.56
C GLY A 23 3.87 -8.35 -12.17
N ASN A 24 4.82 -7.72 -12.86
CA ASN A 24 6.24 -7.89 -12.54
C ASN A 24 6.64 -6.94 -11.43
N PRO A 25 7.46 -7.40 -10.48
CA PRO A 25 7.93 -6.52 -9.42
C PRO A 25 8.86 -5.44 -9.97
N VAL A 26 8.58 -4.20 -9.62
CA VAL A 26 9.39 -3.04 -10.00
C VAL A 26 10.28 -2.64 -8.83
N TRP A 27 9.74 -2.67 -7.62
CA TRP A 27 10.47 -2.26 -6.43
C TRP A 27 9.84 -2.91 -5.21
N ARG A 28 10.67 -3.19 -4.22
CA ARG A 28 10.21 -3.73 -2.95
C ARG A 28 11.08 -3.18 -1.84
N GLY A 29 10.45 -2.83 -0.73
CA GLY A 29 11.20 -2.33 0.42
C GLY A 29 10.31 -2.27 1.64
N THR A 30 10.90 -1.85 2.74
CA THR A 30 10.22 -1.73 4.02
C THR A 30 10.38 -0.32 4.53
N VAL A 31 9.29 0.26 5.01
CA VAL A 31 9.31 1.61 5.59
C VAL A 31 8.61 1.57 6.93
N ALA A 32 8.75 2.64 7.71
CA ALA A 32 8.03 2.76 8.97
C ALA A 32 6.53 2.70 8.72
N SER A 33 5.80 2.11 9.68
CA SER A 33 4.34 2.05 9.60
C SER A 33 3.75 3.42 9.95
N ASP A 34 3.85 4.32 9.01
CA ASP A 34 3.44 5.70 9.15
C ASP A 34 2.92 6.18 7.80
N PRO A 35 1.71 6.75 7.73
CA PRO A 35 1.14 7.19 6.45
C PRO A 35 2.05 8.16 5.69
N GLN A 36 2.75 9.04 6.40
CA GLN A 36 3.65 9.97 5.73
C GLN A 36 4.82 9.24 5.07
N ALA A 37 5.42 8.26 5.76
CA ALA A 37 6.53 7.50 5.20
C ALA A 37 6.07 6.68 4.00
N ILE A 38 4.89 6.08 4.10
CA ILE A 38 4.33 5.28 3.02
C ILE A 38 4.00 6.17 1.82
N ASP A 39 3.38 7.31 2.05
CA ASP A 39 3.07 8.26 0.98
C ASP A 39 4.33 8.69 0.26
N SER A 40 5.39 9.01 1.01
CA SER A 40 6.65 9.47 0.42
C SER A 40 7.27 8.41 -0.48
N ILE A 41 7.30 7.15 -0.02
CA ILE A 41 7.91 6.10 -0.80
C ILE A 41 7.07 5.77 -2.05
N ILE A 42 5.76 5.85 -1.94
CA ILE A 42 4.89 5.63 -3.09
C ILE A 42 5.14 6.71 -4.14
N ARG A 43 5.25 7.95 -3.72
CA ARG A 43 5.52 9.05 -4.66
C ARG A 43 6.87 8.91 -5.33
N GLN A 44 7.87 8.38 -4.63
CA GLN A 44 9.19 8.18 -5.19
C GLN A 44 9.24 6.99 -6.14
N GLN A 45 8.64 5.86 -5.76
CA GLN A 45 8.80 4.60 -6.48
C GLN A 45 7.65 4.31 -7.43
N ALA A 46 6.51 4.92 -7.22
CA ALA A 46 5.33 4.67 -8.05
C ALA A 46 4.57 5.97 -8.30
N PRO A 47 5.20 6.95 -8.95
CA PRO A 47 4.56 8.26 -9.15
C PRO A 47 3.26 8.19 -9.96
N GLY A 48 3.13 7.17 -10.80
CA GLY A 48 1.90 7.00 -11.58
C GLY A 48 1.00 5.90 -11.05
N VAL A 49 1.00 5.70 -9.72
CA VAL A 49 0.25 4.60 -9.14
C VAL A 49 -1.24 4.72 -9.44
N ARG A 50 -1.83 3.60 -9.87
CA ARG A 50 -3.26 3.52 -10.18
C ARG A 50 -4.06 3.09 -8.97
N ARG A 51 -3.51 2.19 -8.17
CA ARG A 51 -4.22 1.65 -7.02
C ARG A 51 -3.22 1.14 -6.01
N VAL A 52 -3.53 1.37 -4.74
CA VAL A 52 -2.75 0.85 -3.62
C VAL A 52 -3.65 -0.10 -2.85
N GLY A 53 -3.25 -1.37 -2.78
CA GLY A 53 -3.99 -2.38 -2.03
C GLY A 53 -3.38 -2.54 -0.65
N MET A 54 -4.22 -2.71 0.35
CA MET A 54 -3.79 -2.90 1.72
C MET A 54 -4.67 -3.95 2.37
N GLU A 55 -4.04 -4.93 3.01
CA GLU A 55 -4.80 -5.94 3.73
C GLU A 55 -5.48 -5.33 4.94
N THR A 56 -6.69 -5.79 5.24
CA THR A 56 -7.38 -5.34 6.44
C THR A 56 -6.74 -5.95 7.67
N GLY A 57 -6.72 -5.20 8.76
CA GLY A 57 -6.15 -5.62 10.02
C GLY A 57 -6.40 -4.57 11.08
N PRO A 58 -5.85 -4.75 12.28
CA PRO A 58 -6.11 -3.79 13.36
C PRO A 58 -5.74 -2.36 13.05
N LEU A 59 -4.72 -2.15 12.23
CA LEU A 59 -4.25 -0.81 11.88
C LEU A 59 -4.80 -0.32 10.55
N ALA A 60 -5.56 -1.16 9.83
CA ALA A 60 -5.95 -0.84 8.46
C ALA A 60 -6.79 0.43 8.37
N VAL A 61 -7.74 0.60 9.30
CA VAL A 61 -8.64 1.75 9.26
C VAL A 61 -7.87 3.05 9.41
N TRP A 62 -6.96 3.09 10.37
CA TRP A 62 -6.15 4.27 10.62
C TRP A 62 -5.28 4.61 9.40
N PHE A 63 -4.61 3.62 8.83
CA PHE A 63 -3.78 3.81 7.66
C PHE A 63 -4.59 4.22 6.45
N TYR A 64 -5.75 3.60 6.27
CA TYR A 64 -6.62 3.92 5.15
C TYR A 64 -6.99 5.40 5.16
N HIS A 65 -7.44 5.90 6.31
CA HIS A 65 -7.83 7.30 6.43
C HIS A 65 -6.62 8.22 6.25
N GLY A 66 -5.50 7.89 6.85
CA GLY A 66 -4.30 8.71 6.73
C GLY A 66 -3.80 8.83 5.30
N LEU A 67 -3.83 7.73 4.56
CA LEU A 67 -3.38 7.74 3.17
C LEU A 67 -4.39 8.42 2.25
N ARG A 68 -5.68 8.21 2.50
CA ARG A 68 -6.72 8.87 1.70
C ARG A 68 -6.67 10.38 1.87
N GLU A 69 -6.41 10.85 3.07
CA GLU A 69 -6.28 12.29 3.32
C GLU A 69 -5.12 12.90 2.54
N ARG A 70 -4.12 12.08 2.23
CA ARG A 70 -2.95 12.54 1.46
C ARG A 70 -3.13 12.37 -0.04
N GLY A 71 -4.31 11.91 -0.46
CA GLY A 71 -4.60 11.74 -1.88
C GLY A 71 -4.09 10.43 -2.47
N VAL A 72 -3.70 9.48 -1.64
CA VAL A 72 -3.24 8.17 -2.12
C VAL A 72 -4.46 7.32 -2.47
N PRO A 73 -4.52 6.73 -3.67
CA PRO A 73 -5.67 5.92 -4.09
C PRO A 73 -5.64 4.52 -3.48
N VAL A 74 -5.83 4.46 -2.16
CA VAL A 74 -5.73 3.21 -1.42
C VAL A 74 -7.09 2.53 -1.29
N ASP A 75 -7.10 1.22 -1.44
CA ASP A 75 -8.26 0.37 -1.20
C ASP A 75 -7.91 -0.66 -0.14
N CYS A 76 -8.82 -0.83 0.82
CA CYS A 76 -8.68 -1.89 1.79
C CYS A 76 -9.12 -3.21 1.14
N ILE A 77 -8.19 -4.15 1.05
CA ILE A 77 -8.49 -5.47 0.54
C ILE A 77 -8.96 -6.32 1.70
N GLN A 78 -10.22 -6.66 1.69
CA GLN A 78 -10.76 -7.51 2.73
C GLN A 78 -10.33 -8.95 2.47
N ARG A 79 -9.63 -9.53 3.40
CA ARG A 79 -9.26 -10.92 3.32
C ARG A 79 -10.50 -11.73 3.66
N VAL A 80 -11.22 -12.14 2.65
CA VAL A 80 -12.36 -13.00 2.85
C VAL A 80 -11.80 -14.39 3.10
N GLY A 81 -12.01 -14.81 4.12
CA GLY A 81 -11.51 -16.14 4.35
C GLY A 81 -12.12 -17.12 3.38
N ARG A 82 -11.93 -16.84 2.94
CA ARG A 82 -12.30 -17.34 2.58
C ARG A 82 -12.51 -18.15 3.18
N ASP A 83 -12.76 -18.24 3.53
CA ASP A 83 -13.10 -18.49 4.18
C ASP A 83 -13.43 -18.60 4.63
N SER A 84 -13.59 -18.71 4.62
CA SER A 84 -14.01 -18.45 5.08
C SER A 84 -14.18 -18.34 5.15
#